data_473ccf945c5fd6da23ea61550b731a5f
#
_entry.id   473ccf945c5fd6da23ea61550b731a5f
#
_cell.length_a   1.000
_cell.length_b   1.000
_cell.length_c   1.000
_cell.angle_alpha   90.00
_cell.angle_beta   90.00
_cell.angle_gamma   90.00
#
_symmetry.space_group_name_H-M   'P 1'
#
loop_
_entity.id
_entity.type
_entity.pdbx_description
1 polymer ?
#
loop_
_entity_poly.entity_id
_entity_poly.type
_entity_poly.pdbx_seq_one_letter_code
_entity_poly.pdbx_strand_id
1 'polypeptide(L)'
;MRFIQTALTMMLLASPVLVHAATLHRGEWKATERTAQGVQETYTYCDRGQGWAGLINHDAGSSCSISHPTVIRSGGRVRFTEKCLLRTPPNGEATTQMRVELQMGDSGRAFHATITGTGTAGGYQFPINEQVSGHYIGACHNP
;
A
#
# COMPACT_ATOMS: atom_id res chain seq x y z
N MET A 1 43.07 54.41 -10.88
CA MET A 1 42.35 53.26 -11.49
C MET A 1 41.69 52.47 -10.35
N ARG A 2 40.37 52.56 -10.25
CA ARG A 2 39.58 51.82 -9.23
C ARG A 2 38.94 50.66 -9.96
N PHE A 3 39.30 49.41 -9.59
CA PHE A 3 38.66 48.20 -10.06
C PHE A 3 37.44 47.95 -9.20
N ILE A 4 36.25 48.02 -9.76
CA ILE A 4 35.00 47.65 -9.16
C ILE A 4 34.82 46.15 -9.45
N GLN A 5 34.99 45.31 -8.41
CA GLN A 5 34.62 43.91 -8.47
C GLN A 5 33.12 43.77 -8.17
N THR A 6 32.36 43.48 -9.22
CA THR A 6 30.95 43.08 -9.10
C THR A 6 30.87 41.61 -8.72
N ALA A 7 30.54 41.34 -7.46
CA ALA A 7 30.23 39.99 -6.98
C ALA A 7 28.82 39.60 -7.46
N LEU A 8 28.79 38.67 -8.41
CA LEU A 8 27.55 38.05 -8.90
C LEU A 8 27.10 36.99 -7.92
N THR A 9 26.15 37.35 -7.05
CA THR A 9 25.54 36.39 -6.09
C THR A 9 24.54 35.49 -6.83
N MET A 10 24.96 34.27 -7.12
CA MET A 10 24.10 33.24 -7.71
C MET A 10 23.16 32.72 -6.64
N MET A 11 21.91 33.15 -6.63
CA MET A 11 20.84 32.67 -5.79
C MET A 11 20.39 31.32 -6.35
N LEU A 12 20.83 30.22 -5.73
CA LEU A 12 20.28 28.87 -5.95
C LEU A 12 18.86 28.84 -5.41
N LEU A 13 17.90 28.93 -6.28
CA LEU A 13 16.50 28.63 -5.98
C LEU A 13 16.37 27.11 -5.77
N ALA A 14 16.45 26.67 -4.52
CA ALA A 14 16.07 25.32 -4.13
C ALA A 14 14.53 25.19 -4.29
N SER A 15 14.10 24.67 -5.43
CA SER A 15 12.69 24.32 -5.62
C SER A 15 12.34 23.21 -4.61
N PRO A 16 11.30 23.39 -3.77
CA PRO A 16 10.85 22.30 -2.92
C PRO A 16 10.32 21.17 -3.84
N VAL A 17 11.00 20.03 -3.84
CA VAL A 17 10.48 18.82 -4.44
C VAL A 17 9.29 18.41 -3.59
N LEU A 18 8.09 18.70 -4.08
CA LEU A 18 6.84 18.19 -3.52
C LEU A 18 6.87 16.66 -3.63
N VAL A 19 7.27 16.02 -2.56
CA VAL A 19 7.14 14.56 -2.43
C VAL A 19 5.65 14.27 -2.34
N HIS A 20 5.03 13.98 -3.48
CA HIS A 20 3.68 13.47 -3.50
C HIS A 20 3.69 12.13 -2.79
N ALA A 21 2.96 12.04 -1.68
CA ALA A 21 2.69 10.75 -1.05
C ALA A 21 2.11 9.83 -2.13
N ALA A 22 2.68 8.62 -2.27
CA ALA A 22 2.17 7.65 -3.22
C ALA A 22 0.73 7.32 -2.85
N THR A 23 -0.21 7.88 -3.59
CA THR A 23 -1.64 7.66 -3.41
C THR A 23 -2.12 6.63 -4.41
N LEU A 24 -3.00 5.76 -3.95
CA LEU A 24 -3.68 4.82 -4.82
C LEU A 24 -4.56 5.58 -5.82
N HIS A 25 -4.48 5.20 -7.08
CA HIS A 25 -5.35 5.76 -8.11
C HIS A 25 -6.79 5.29 -7.88
N ARG A 26 -7.72 6.22 -7.72
CA ARG A 26 -9.14 5.86 -7.53
C ARG A 26 -9.68 5.16 -8.76
N GLY A 27 -10.44 4.11 -8.56
CA GLY A 27 -11.02 3.30 -9.62
C GLY A 27 -10.91 1.82 -9.36
N GLU A 28 -11.09 1.04 -10.41
CA GLU A 28 -11.09 -0.41 -10.35
C GLU A 28 -9.68 -0.97 -10.56
N TRP A 29 -9.31 -1.88 -9.69
CA TRP A 29 -8.04 -2.58 -9.67
C TRP A 29 -8.26 -4.08 -9.81
N LYS A 30 -7.41 -4.74 -10.56
CA LYS A 30 -7.30 -6.19 -10.58
C LYS A 30 -6.03 -6.58 -9.84
N ALA A 31 -6.17 -7.38 -8.80
CA ALA A 31 -5.06 -7.81 -7.96
C ALA A 31 -4.97 -9.33 -7.93
N THR A 32 -3.77 -9.83 -7.79
CA THR A 32 -3.46 -11.24 -7.59
C THR A 32 -2.62 -11.38 -6.34
N GLU A 33 -3.09 -12.16 -5.41
CA GLU A 33 -2.42 -12.52 -4.17
C GLU A 33 -1.81 -13.92 -4.30
N ARG A 34 -0.64 -14.09 -3.73
CA ARG A 34 0.04 -15.39 -3.62
C ARG A 34 0.56 -15.58 -2.21
N THR A 35 0.13 -16.64 -1.57
CA THR A 35 0.64 -17.04 -0.25
C THR A 35 1.95 -17.83 -0.34
N ALA A 36 2.65 -17.98 0.79
CA ALA A 36 3.87 -18.82 0.87
C ALA A 36 3.60 -20.29 0.53
N GLN A 37 2.38 -20.76 0.73
CA GLN A 37 1.96 -22.14 0.41
C GLN A 37 1.64 -22.32 -1.09
N GLY A 38 1.76 -21.26 -1.89
CA GLY A 38 1.50 -21.29 -3.33
C GLY A 38 0.03 -21.13 -3.71
N VAL A 39 -0.85 -20.87 -2.77
CA VAL A 39 -2.24 -20.51 -3.06
C VAL A 39 -2.23 -19.17 -3.79
N GLN A 40 -2.98 -19.09 -4.87
CA GLN A 40 -3.11 -17.89 -5.67
C GLN A 40 -4.58 -17.54 -5.84
N GLU A 41 -4.91 -16.31 -5.52
CA GLU A 41 -6.24 -15.74 -5.70
C GLU A 41 -6.16 -14.47 -6.56
N THR A 42 -7.16 -14.26 -7.41
CA THR A 42 -7.29 -13.04 -8.21
C THR A 42 -8.65 -12.42 -7.93
N TYR A 43 -8.66 -11.15 -7.61
CA TYR A 43 -9.85 -10.39 -7.28
C TYR A 43 -9.85 -9.00 -7.91
N THR A 44 -11.01 -8.37 -7.96
CA THR A 44 -11.17 -6.97 -8.33
C THR A 44 -11.56 -6.15 -7.11
N TYR A 45 -11.00 -4.96 -7.01
CA TYR A 45 -11.28 -4.00 -5.96
C TYR A 45 -11.57 -2.64 -6.54
N CYS A 46 -12.68 -2.05 -6.12
CA CYS A 46 -13.03 -0.67 -6.50
C CYS A 46 -12.64 0.28 -5.39
N ASP A 47 -11.56 1.06 -5.59
CA ASP A 47 -11.18 2.12 -4.67
C ASP A 47 -12.00 3.37 -4.91
N ARG A 48 -12.86 3.70 -3.96
CA ARG A 48 -13.66 4.93 -3.91
C ARG A 48 -13.10 5.94 -2.91
N GLY A 49 -11.83 5.76 -2.50
CA GLY A 49 -11.13 6.57 -1.52
C GLY A 49 -10.80 5.85 -0.22
N GLN A 50 -11.02 4.53 -0.15
CA GLN A 50 -10.65 3.70 1.00
C GLN A 50 -9.13 3.48 1.08
N GLY A 51 -8.45 3.58 -0.06
CA GLY A 51 -6.99 3.45 -0.15
C GLY A 51 -6.46 2.03 0.04
N TRP A 52 -5.24 1.93 0.53
CA TRP A 52 -4.46 0.69 0.57
C TRP A 52 -5.08 -0.42 1.42
N ALA A 53 -5.73 -0.08 2.55
CA ALA A 53 -6.33 -1.08 3.43
C ALA A 53 -7.40 -1.91 2.71
N GLY A 54 -8.25 -1.25 1.92
CA GLY A 54 -9.28 -1.95 1.15
C GLY A 54 -8.72 -2.82 0.03
N LEU A 55 -7.59 -2.41 -0.57
CA LEU A 55 -6.94 -3.17 -1.64
C LEU A 55 -6.21 -4.41 -1.13
N ILE A 56 -5.54 -4.31 0.01
CA ILE A 56 -4.77 -5.40 0.62
C ILE A 56 -5.66 -6.36 1.39
N ASN A 57 -6.74 -5.86 1.98
CA ASN A 57 -7.67 -6.67 2.76
C ASN A 57 -9.09 -6.53 2.20
N HIS A 58 -9.40 -7.35 1.24
CA HIS A 58 -10.69 -7.40 0.55
C HIS A 58 -11.68 -8.39 1.17
N ASP A 59 -11.29 -9.11 2.23
CA ASP A 59 -12.13 -10.12 2.85
C ASP A 59 -13.37 -9.51 3.53
N ALA A 60 -14.53 -10.01 3.15
CA ALA A 60 -15.79 -9.64 3.77
C ALA A 60 -15.81 -10.07 5.26
N GLY A 61 -16.15 -9.13 6.14
CA GLY A 61 -16.24 -9.37 7.58
C GLY A 61 -14.96 -9.09 8.36
N SER A 62 -13.91 -8.62 7.71
CA SER A 62 -12.71 -8.13 8.40
C SER A 62 -12.88 -6.66 8.80
N SER A 63 -12.29 -6.31 9.95
CA SER A 63 -12.14 -4.93 10.41
C SER A 63 -10.65 -4.64 10.55
N CYS A 64 -10.12 -3.78 9.70
CA CYS A 64 -8.71 -3.48 9.64
C CYS A 64 -8.43 -2.01 9.97
N SER A 65 -7.30 -1.78 10.62
CA SER A 65 -6.72 -0.45 10.82
C SER A 65 -5.30 -0.43 10.25
N ILE A 66 -4.94 0.64 9.58
CA ILE A 66 -3.59 0.85 9.07
C ILE A 66 -2.91 2.01 9.79
N SER A 67 -1.60 1.89 9.99
CA SER A 67 -0.79 3.02 10.39
C SER A 67 -0.68 4.03 9.25
N HIS A 68 -0.28 5.25 9.59
CA HIS A 68 -0.02 6.27 8.56
C HIS A 68 1.04 5.76 7.56
N PRO A 69 0.75 5.72 6.24
CA PRO A 69 1.70 5.25 5.26
C PRO A 69 2.95 6.13 5.20
N THR A 70 4.13 5.50 5.20
CA THR A 70 5.41 6.20 5.10
C THR A 70 6.03 5.95 3.73
N VAL A 71 6.34 7.02 3.02
CA VAL A 71 7.10 6.96 1.76
C VAL A 71 8.58 6.80 2.10
N ILE A 72 9.20 5.69 1.67
CA ILE A 72 10.59 5.36 2.04
C ILE A 72 11.61 5.94 1.05
N ARG A 73 11.23 6.17 -0.20
CA ARG A 73 12.10 6.74 -1.24
C ARG A 73 11.29 7.53 -2.26
N SER A 74 11.90 8.52 -2.87
CA SER A 74 11.41 9.21 -4.07
C SER A 74 11.33 8.22 -5.25
N GLY A 75 10.36 7.33 -5.28
CA GLY A 75 10.26 6.27 -6.28
C GLY A 75 9.05 5.38 -6.05
N GLY A 76 8.10 5.83 -5.23
CA GLY A 76 6.84 5.14 -5.06
C GLY A 76 6.88 3.92 -4.14
N ARG A 77 7.89 3.80 -3.26
CA ARG A 77 7.88 2.78 -2.20
C ARG A 77 7.16 3.29 -0.96
N VAL A 78 6.20 2.53 -0.49
CA VAL A 78 5.36 2.84 0.68
C VAL A 78 5.44 1.70 1.69
N ARG A 79 5.48 2.03 2.97
CA ARG A 79 5.41 1.07 4.07
C ARG A 79 4.34 1.49 5.05
N PHE A 80 3.57 0.52 5.52
CA PHE A 80 2.64 0.69 6.63
C PHE A 80 2.48 -0.62 7.40
N THR A 81 1.86 -0.55 8.58
CA THR A 81 1.43 -1.72 9.34
C THR A 81 -0.08 -1.82 9.32
N GLU A 82 -0.59 -3.03 9.30
CA GLU A 82 -2.01 -3.33 9.30
C GLU A 82 -2.32 -4.27 10.45
N LYS A 83 -3.42 -4.01 11.14
CA LYS A 83 -3.99 -4.88 12.15
C LYS A 83 -5.43 -5.17 11.77
N CYS A 84 -5.76 -6.44 11.65
CA CYS A 84 -7.11 -6.87 11.32
C CYS A 84 -7.70 -7.75 12.39
N LEU A 85 -9.01 -7.61 12.57
CA LEU A 85 -9.85 -8.50 13.31
C LEU A 85 -10.81 -9.18 12.33
N LEU A 86 -10.67 -10.48 12.17
CA LEU A 86 -11.55 -11.29 11.34
C LEU A 86 -12.54 -12.03 12.24
N ARG A 87 -13.82 -11.88 11.93
CA ARG A 87 -14.90 -12.57 12.62
C ARG A 87 -15.54 -13.53 11.66
N THR A 88 -15.25 -14.80 11.81
CA THR A 88 -15.81 -15.88 10.99
C THR A 88 -16.66 -16.81 11.85
N PRO A 89 -17.98 -16.57 11.94
CA PRO A 89 -18.87 -17.55 12.55
C PRO A 89 -18.86 -18.89 11.77
N PRO A 90 -18.84 -20.06 12.43
CA PRO A 90 -18.84 -20.29 13.87
C PRO A 90 -17.44 -20.36 14.51
N ASN A 91 -16.38 -20.12 13.75
CA ASN A 91 -15.00 -20.48 14.12
C ASN A 91 -14.29 -19.46 15.05
N GLY A 92 -14.99 -18.41 15.47
CA GLY A 92 -14.45 -17.44 16.42
C GLY A 92 -13.75 -16.26 15.76
N GLU A 93 -12.82 -15.67 16.51
CA GLU A 93 -12.06 -14.49 16.09
C GLU A 93 -10.65 -14.88 15.71
N ALA A 94 -10.13 -14.26 14.63
CA ALA A 94 -8.73 -14.26 14.28
C ALA A 94 -8.23 -12.82 14.27
N THR A 95 -7.01 -12.62 14.74
CA THR A 95 -6.34 -11.32 14.66
C THR A 95 -5.08 -11.45 13.82
N THR A 96 -4.80 -10.45 13.02
CA THR A 96 -3.55 -10.39 12.25
C THR A 96 -2.82 -9.08 12.54
N GLN A 97 -1.51 -9.15 12.55
CA GLN A 97 -0.63 -7.98 12.59
C GLN A 97 0.39 -8.12 11.47
N MET A 98 0.32 -7.22 10.51
CA MET A 98 1.07 -7.31 9.28
C MET A 98 1.90 -6.05 9.04
N ARG A 99 3.02 -6.21 8.37
CA ARG A 99 3.81 -5.15 7.75
C ARG A 99 3.65 -5.27 6.25
N VAL A 100 3.27 -4.18 5.62
CA VAL A 100 3.13 -4.07 4.17
C VAL A 100 4.25 -3.20 3.62
N GLU A 101 5.00 -3.72 2.67
CA GLU A 101 5.95 -2.97 1.86
C GLU A 101 5.48 -3.03 0.41
N LEU A 102 5.21 -1.86 -0.14
CA LEU A 102 4.60 -1.71 -1.44
C LEU A 102 5.49 -0.87 -2.34
N GLN A 103 5.67 -1.33 -3.58
CA GLN A 103 6.33 -0.59 -4.65
C GLN A 103 5.32 -0.25 -5.73
N MET A 104 5.15 1.05 -5.97
CA MET A 104 4.37 1.55 -7.11
C MET A 104 5.19 1.48 -8.40
N GLY A 105 4.53 1.15 -9.48
CA GLY A 105 5.05 1.18 -10.84
C GLY A 105 4.05 1.80 -11.80
N ASP A 106 4.42 1.89 -13.06
CA ASP A 106 3.58 2.35 -14.16
C ASP A 106 2.80 3.65 -13.84
N SER A 107 3.54 4.66 -13.38
CA SER A 107 2.97 5.99 -13.03
C SER A 107 1.79 5.92 -12.05
N GLY A 108 1.83 4.98 -11.10
CA GLY A 108 0.79 4.79 -10.09
C GLY A 108 -0.38 3.89 -10.53
N ARG A 109 -0.23 3.19 -11.66
CA ARG A 109 -1.24 2.27 -12.18
C ARG A 109 -0.94 0.78 -11.97
N ALA A 110 0.20 0.48 -11.36
CA ALA A 110 0.57 -0.87 -10.97
C ALA A 110 1.24 -0.83 -9.60
N PHE A 111 1.18 -1.92 -8.89
CA PHE A 111 1.92 -2.09 -7.64
C PHE A 111 2.34 -3.55 -7.44
N HIS A 112 3.37 -3.70 -6.63
CA HIS A 112 3.76 -4.97 -6.04
C HIS A 112 3.95 -4.77 -4.54
N ALA A 113 3.32 -5.60 -3.73
CA ALA A 113 3.39 -5.56 -2.28
C ALA A 113 3.92 -6.88 -1.72
N THR A 114 4.69 -6.78 -0.66
CA THR A 114 5.07 -7.90 0.20
C THR A 114 4.42 -7.68 1.57
N ILE A 115 3.72 -8.67 2.05
CA ILE A 115 3.01 -8.65 3.32
C ILE A 115 3.64 -9.70 4.22
N THR A 116 4.14 -9.29 5.37
CA THR A 116 4.75 -10.18 6.36
C THR A 116 4.16 -9.90 7.73
N GLY A 117 3.97 -10.93 8.52
CA GLY A 117 3.43 -10.74 9.86
C GLY A 117 3.06 -12.02 10.55
N THR A 118 2.14 -11.89 11.50
CA THR A 118 1.60 -13.01 12.27
C THR A 118 0.11 -12.89 12.42
N GLY A 119 -0.55 -14.03 12.40
CA GLY A 119 -1.95 -14.19 12.75
C GLY A 119 -2.12 -15.05 13.99
N THR A 120 -3.24 -14.86 14.68
CA THR A 120 -3.63 -15.68 15.83
C THR A 120 -5.10 -16.07 15.68
N ALA A 121 -5.39 -17.35 15.73
CA ALA A 121 -6.74 -17.89 15.67
C ALA A 121 -6.88 -19.09 16.60
N GLY A 122 -7.92 -19.13 17.42
CA GLY A 122 -8.16 -20.23 18.35
C GLY A 122 -7.00 -20.55 19.30
N GLY A 123 -6.19 -19.54 19.67
CA GLY A 123 -5.00 -19.72 20.50
C GLY A 123 -3.74 -20.16 19.74
N TYR A 124 -3.82 -20.42 18.45
CA TYR A 124 -2.68 -20.77 17.60
C TYR A 124 -2.15 -19.55 16.87
N GLN A 125 -0.83 -19.42 16.84
CA GLN A 125 -0.14 -18.39 16.08
C GLN A 125 0.39 -18.99 14.77
N PHE A 126 0.24 -18.23 13.67
CA PHE A 126 0.73 -18.63 12.35
C PHE A 126 1.44 -17.47 11.67
N PRO A 127 2.47 -17.73 10.86
CA PRO A 127 3.15 -16.70 10.08
C PRO A 127 2.31 -16.29 8.86
N ILE A 128 2.40 -15.02 8.49
CA ILE A 128 1.86 -14.47 7.26
C ILE A 128 3.03 -14.07 6.38
N ASN A 129 3.02 -14.55 5.13
CA ASN A 129 3.99 -14.19 4.10
C ASN A 129 3.29 -14.29 2.75
N GLU A 130 2.92 -13.14 2.22
CA GLU A 130 2.10 -13.01 1.03
C GLU A 130 2.71 -11.98 0.07
N GLN A 131 2.43 -12.14 -1.20
CA GLN A 131 2.76 -11.19 -2.25
C GLN A 131 1.48 -10.82 -2.98
N VAL A 132 1.27 -9.52 -3.15
CA VAL A 132 0.13 -8.99 -3.90
C VAL A 132 0.64 -8.13 -5.03
N SER A 133 0.15 -8.38 -6.24
CA SER A 133 0.43 -7.55 -7.40
C SER A 133 -0.88 -7.09 -8.01
N GLY A 134 -0.97 -5.82 -8.36
CA GLY A 134 -2.19 -5.29 -8.94
C GLY A 134 -1.93 -4.25 -10.02
N HIS A 135 -2.93 -4.06 -10.85
CA HIS A 135 -2.94 -3.03 -11.87
C HIS A 135 -4.33 -2.39 -11.98
N TYR A 136 -4.30 -1.11 -12.29
CA TYR A 136 -5.49 -0.31 -12.52
C TYR A 136 -6.15 -0.71 -13.84
N ILE A 137 -7.46 -0.96 -13.82
CA ILE A 137 -8.21 -1.40 -15.02
C ILE A 137 -9.25 -0.40 -15.49
N GLY A 138 -9.53 0.66 -14.74
CA GLY A 138 -10.45 1.69 -15.18
C GLY A 138 -11.25 2.34 -14.06
N ALA A 139 -12.31 3.05 -14.44
CA ALA A 139 -13.26 3.56 -13.47
C ALA A 139 -14.07 2.41 -12.86
N CYS A 140 -14.46 2.57 -11.59
CA CYS A 140 -15.36 1.60 -10.95
C CYS A 140 -16.65 1.47 -11.75
N HIS A 141 -17.03 0.24 -12.06
CA HIS A 141 -18.36 -0.02 -12.56
C HIS A 141 -19.36 0.24 -11.43
N ASN A 142 -20.43 0.97 -11.73
CA ASN A 142 -21.50 1.15 -10.75
C ASN A 142 -22.13 -0.22 -10.46
N PRO A 143 -22.45 -0.51 -9.17
CA PRO A 143 -23.23 -1.67 -8.84
C PRO A 143 -24.64 -1.57 -9.40
#